data_875c94b7bcdabc37abc976dd6dc0b40a
#
_entry.id   875c94b7bcdabc37abc976dd6dc0b40a
#
_cell.length_a   1.000
_cell.length_b   1.000
_cell.length_c   1.000
_cell.angle_alpha   90.00
_cell.angle_beta   90.00
_cell.angle_gamma   90.00
#
_symmetry.space_group_name_H-M   'P 1'
#
loop_
_entity.id
_entity.type
_entity.pdbx_description
1 polymer ?
#
loop_
_entity_poly.entity_id
_entity_poly.type
_entity_poly.pdbx_seq_one_letter_code
_entity_poly.pdbx_strand_id
1 'polypeptide(L)'
;MSGVAGVGKSTVLEIVSKGTQYDVVNYGTLMFEMARELSLVQNRDELRKLSVDTQINLQKKASGAIGKMDNVIIDTHMAIKSPKGYLPGLPEWVVRELRVSMFFLLEASSKLIWERRKKDPTRVRDKDTEEEIEEHQSVNRYYAVAYSVFTGATVNFITNIEGMPDIAANKIIMELKKE
;
A
#
# COMPACT_ATOMS: atom_id res chain seq x y z
N MET A 1 -0.78 -2.73 4.88
CA MET A 1 -1.54 -3.44 3.83
C MET A 1 -1.18 -2.90 2.46
N SER A 2 -1.00 -3.77 1.46
CA SER A 2 -0.62 -3.40 0.09
C SER A 2 -1.38 -4.23 -0.94
N GLY A 3 -1.27 -3.83 -2.20
CA GLY A 3 -1.82 -4.51 -3.37
C GLY A 3 -1.80 -3.57 -4.57
N VAL A 4 -1.80 -4.13 -5.78
CA VAL A 4 -1.78 -3.32 -7.00
C VAL A 4 -3.08 -2.52 -7.17
N ALA A 5 -3.02 -1.44 -7.94
CA ALA A 5 -4.22 -0.64 -8.25
C ALA A 5 -5.31 -1.52 -8.89
N GLY A 6 -6.56 -1.36 -8.48
CA GLY A 6 -7.70 -2.16 -8.97
C GLY A 6 -7.92 -3.51 -8.27
N VAL A 7 -7.04 -3.93 -7.34
CA VAL A 7 -7.21 -5.17 -6.56
C VAL A 7 -8.40 -5.16 -5.61
N GLY A 8 -8.99 -4.00 -5.30
CA GLY A 8 -10.10 -3.84 -4.37
C GLY A 8 -9.70 -3.48 -2.93
N LYS A 9 -8.48 -2.98 -2.74
CA LYS A 9 -7.93 -2.67 -1.41
C LYS A 9 -8.81 -1.72 -0.59
N SER A 10 -9.33 -0.64 -1.17
CA SER A 10 -10.16 0.34 -0.45
C SER A 10 -11.44 -0.29 0.13
N THR A 11 -12.12 -1.14 -0.64
CA THR A 11 -13.33 -1.85 -0.18
C THR A 11 -13.02 -2.80 0.97
N VAL A 12 -11.93 -3.58 0.87
CA VAL A 12 -11.52 -4.49 1.93
C VAL A 12 -11.13 -3.72 3.18
N LEU A 13 -10.37 -2.61 3.05
CA LEU A 13 -9.98 -1.76 4.19
C LEU A 13 -11.17 -1.12 4.89
N GLU A 14 -12.20 -0.71 4.14
CA GLU A 14 -13.44 -0.17 4.74
C GLU A 14 -14.14 -1.21 5.62
N ILE A 15 -14.20 -2.47 5.20
CA ILE A 15 -14.79 -3.55 6.00
C ILE A 15 -13.92 -3.83 7.23
N VAL A 16 -12.60 -3.90 7.06
CA VAL A 16 -11.67 -4.15 8.16
C VAL A 16 -11.75 -3.04 9.21
N SER A 17 -11.79 -1.78 8.81
CA SER A 17 -11.88 -0.65 9.75
C SER A 17 -13.17 -0.65 10.55
N LYS A 18 -14.29 -1.09 9.95
CA LYS A 18 -15.57 -1.25 10.67
C LYS A 18 -15.59 -2.46 11.61
N GLY A 19 -14.79 -3.48 11.33
CA GLY A 19 -14.73 -4.74 12.09
C GLY A 19 -13.62 -4.80 13.14
N THR A 20 -12.81 -3.75 13.28
CA THR A 20 -11.67 -3.69 14.21
C THR A 20 -11.56 -2.32 14.86
N GLN A 21 -10.65 -2.19 15.84
CA GLN A 21 -10.29 -0.91 16.47
C GLN A 21 -9.03 -0.28 15.84
N TYR A 22 -8.65 -0.74 14.64
CA TYR A 22 -7.49 -0.23 13.93
C TYR A 22 -7.86 0.99 13.09
N ASP A 23 -7.10 2.06 13.22
CA ASP A 23 -7.15 3.20 12.33
C ASP A 23 -6.51 2.88 10.99
N VAL A 24 -7.09 3.35 9.89
CA VAL A 24 -6.53 3.19 8.55
C VAL A 24 -5.87 4.48 8.10
N VAL A 25 -4.56 4.44 7.90
CA VAL A 25 -3.77 5.59 7.42
C VAL A 25 -3.25 5.31 6.01
N ASN A 26 -3.64 6.14 5.04
CA ASN A 26 -3.03 6.11 3.71
C ASN A 26 -1.71 6.89 3.72
N TYR A 27 -0.60 6.16 3.57
CA TYR A 27 0.76 6.71 3.64
C TYR A 27 1.00 7.84 2.63
N GLY A 28 0.55 7.66 1.40
CA GLY A 28 0.71 8.68 0.36
C GLY A 28 -0.13 9.95 0.60
N THR A 29 -1.31 9.81 1.21
CA THR A 29 -2.14 10.96 1.61
C THR A 29 -1.49 11.73 2.74
N LEU A 30 -0.99 11.04 3.77
CA LEU A 30 -0.28 11.68 4.87
C LEU A 30 0.95 12.46 4.38
N MET A 31 1.75 11.87 3.49
CA MET A 31 2.88 12.57 2.88
C MET A 31 2.44 13.83 2.12
N PHE A 32 1.33 13.76 1.39
CA PHE A 32 0.80 14.90 0.65
C PHE A 32 0.33 16.02 1.58
N GLU A 33 -0.38 15.68 2.66
CA GLU A 33 -0.84 16.65 3.66
C GLU A 33 0.34 17.36 4.32
N MET A 34 1.36 16.61 4.75
CA MET A 34 2.58 17.19 5.32
C MET A 34 3.32 18.10 4.34
N ALA A 35 3.40 17.71 3.06
CA ALA A 35 4.05 18.53 2.04
C ALA A 35 3.26 19.81 1.77
N ARG A 36 1.94 19.75 1.80
CA ARG A 36 1.05 20.91 1.63
C ARG A 36 1.15 21.88 2.82
N GLU A 37 1.18 21.39 4.04
CA GLU A 37 1.39 22.20 5.24
C GLU A 37 2.73 22.96 5.19
N LEU A 38 3.76 22.34 4.62
CA LEU A 38 5.06 22.96 4.39
C LEU A 38 5.10 23.86 3.15
N SER A 39 3.97 24.05 2.45
CA SER A 39 3.87 24.82 1.20
C SER A 39 4.79 24.33 0.07
N LEU A 40 5.17 23.06 0.08
CA LEU A 40 6.05 22.44 -0.92
C LEU A 40 5.30 22.03 -2.19
N VAL A 41 4.00 21.73 -2.06
CA VAL A 41 3.15 21.26 -3.16
C VAL A 41 1.73 21.81 -3.01
N GLN A 42 1.03 21.94 -4.15
CA GLN A 42 -0.39 22.29 -4.19
C GLN A 42 -1.27 21.09 -4.55
N ASN A 43 -0.74 20.14 -5.31
CA ASN A 43 -1.44 18.92 -5.71
C ASN A 43 -0.55 17.68 -5.57
N ARG A 44 -1.17 16.51 -5.61
CA ARG A 44 -0.50 15.23 -5.34
C ARG A 44 0.56 14.86 -6.39
N ASP A 45 0.38 15.28 -7.63
CA ASP A 45 1.31 14.99 -8.72
C ASP A 45 2.65 15.74 -8.56
N GLU A 46 2.66 16.85 -7.83
CA GLU A 46 3.86 17.62 -7.53
C GLU A 46 4.81 16.93 -6.55
N LEU A 47 4.31 16.03 -5.70
CA LEU A 47 5.16 15.23 -4.80
C LEU A 47 6.30 14.52 -5.56
N ARG A 48 5.99 14.01 -6.76
CA ARG A 48 6.96 13.29 -7.59
C ARG A 48 8.01 14.20 -8.23
N LYS A 49 7.78 15.52 -8.23
CA LYS A 49 8.67 16.52 -8.80
C LYS A 49 9.61 17.13 -7.77
N LEU A 50 9.38 16.87 -6.48
CA LEU A 50 10.27 17.31 -5.41
C LEU A 50 11.65 16.66 -5.55
N SER A 51 12.67 17.31 -5.04
CA SER A 51 14.01 16.74 -4.98
C SER A 51 14.00 15.42 -4.20
N VAL A 52 14.92 14.51 -4.52
CA VAL A 52 15.04 13.22 -3.85
C VAL A 52 15.19 13.40 -2.34
N ASP A 53 16.03 14.34 -1.90
CA ASP A 53 16.26 14.63 -0.47
C ASP A 53 14.99 15.11 0.23
N THR A 54 14.19 15.97 -0.44
CA THR A 54 12.91 16.44 0.11
C THR A 54 11.92 15.30 0.22
N GLN A 55 11.85 14.41 -0.78
CA GLN A 55 11.01 13.22 -0.72
C GLN A 55 11.41 12.30 0.42
N ILE A 56 12.70 12.02 0.60
CA ILE A 56 13.24 11.20 1.70
C ILE A 56 12.88 11.82 3.05
N ASN A 57 13.04 13.13 3.22
CA ASN A 57 12.71 13.83 4.46
C ASN A 57 11.20 13.75 4.78
N LEU A 58 10.33 13.92 3.77
CA LEU A 58 8.89 13.75 3.94
C LEU A 58 8.53 12.31 4.33
N GLN A 59 9.15 11.31 3.68
CA GLN A 59 8.96 9.90 3.99
C GLN A 59 9.36 9.59 5.45
N LYS A 60 10.50 10.08 5.90
CA LYS A 60 10.95 9.92 7.30
C LYS A 60 10.00 10.58 8.29
N LYS A 61 9.52 11.79 8.00
CA LYS A 61 8.55 12.48 8.87
C LYS A 61 7.23 11.72 8.95
N ALA A 62 6.69 11.26 7.81
CA ALA A 62 5.44 10.52 7.76
C ALA A 62 5.56 9.17 8.48
N SER A 63 6.63 8.40 8.22
CA SER A 63 6.85 7.12 8.90
C SER A 63 7.09 7.30 10.41
N GLY A 64 7.84 8.31 10.84
CA GLY A 64 8.02 8.61 12.25
C GLY A 64 6.75 9.06 12.96
N ALA A 65 5.81 9.72 12.28
CA ALA A 65 4.50 10.05 12.82
C ALA A 65 3.64 8.79 13.00
N ILE A 66 3.56 7.94 11.96
CA ILE A 66 2.81 6.68 12.02
C ILE A 66 3.41 5.71 13.04
N GLY A 67 4.73 5.62 13.15
CA GLY A 67 5.41 4.73 14.09
C GLY A 67 5.15 5.03 15.59
N LYS A 68 4.50 6.16 15.89
CA LYS A 68 4.03 6.53 17.22
C LYS A 68 2.57 6.19 17.47
N MET A 69 1.85 5.75 16.44
CA MET A 69 0.44 5.36 16.53
C MET A 69 0.35 3.89 16.96
N ASP A 70 -0.60 3.59 17.80
CA ASP A 70 -1.00 2.23 18.14
C ASP A 70 -2.18 1.79 17.26
N ASN A 71 -2.31 0.49 17.04
CA ASN A 71 -3.43 -0.12 16.31
C ASN A 71 -3.71 0.55 14.94
N VAL A 72 -2.68 0.69 14.10
CA VAL A 72 -2.79 1.33 12.80
C VAL A 72 -2.58 0.34 11.65
N ILE A 73 -3.45 0.41 10.65
CA ILE A 73 -3.25 -0.25 9.35
C ILE A 73 -2.78 0.79 8.34
N ILE A 74 -1.58 0.59 7.83
CA ILE A 74 -1.00 1.49 6.83
C ILE A 74 -1.39 1.01 5.44
N ASP A 75 -2.15 1.84 4.71
CA ASP A 75 -2.42 1.64 3.28
C ASP A 75 -1.27 2.20 2.45
N THR A 76 -0.48 1.32 1.83
CA THR A 76 0.74 1.68 1.12
C THR A 76 1.00 0.75 -0.08
N HIS A 77 2.19 0.83 -0.66
CA HIS A 77 2.68 -0.03 -1.74
C HIS A 77 3.92 -0.80 -1.29
N MET A 78 4.05 -2.09 -1.71
CA MET A 78 5.30 -2.84 -1.55
C MET A 78 6.32 -2.41 -2.60
N ALA A 79 5.89 -2.31 -3.85
CA ALA A 79 6.70 -1.84 -4.97
C ALA A 79 5.98 -0.76 -5.77
N ILE A 80 6.73 0.17 -6.34
CA ILE A 80 6.24 1.25 -7.19
C ILE A 80 6.84 1.06 -8.59
N LYS A 81 5.99 0.81 -9.59
CA LYS A 81 6.42 0.73 -10.99
C LYS A 81 6.91 2.10 -11.48
N SER A 82 8.06 2.16 -12.09
CA SER A 82 8.65 3.34 -12.67
C SER A 82 9.18 3.04 -14.07
N PRO A 83 9.50 4.06 -14.91
CA PRO A 83 10.09 3.82 -16.22
C PRO A 83 11.44 3.11 -16.20
N LYS A 84 12.12 3.08 -15.05
CA LYS A 84 13.43 2.44 -14.87
C LYS A 84 13.37 1.10 -14.12
N GLY A 85 12.17 0.53 -13.94
CA GLY A 85 11.93 -0.68 -13.16
C GLY A 85 11.14 -0.40 -11.89
N TYR A 86 11.24 -1.28 -10.89
CA TYR A 86 10.48 -1.19 -9.65
C TYR A 86 11.31 -0.56 -8.53
N LEU A 87 10.71 0.41 -7.84
CA LEU A 87 11.27 1.03 -6.65
C LEU A 87 10.64 0.42 -5.39
N PRO A 88 11.37 0.36 -4.27
CA PRO A 88 10.80 -0.03 -2.98
C PRO A 88 9.71 0.96 -2.56
N GLY A 89 8.52 0.45 -2.24
CA GLY A 89 7.42 1.26 -1.71
C GLY A 89 7.65 1.68 -0.26
N LEU A 90 8.42 0.85 0.47
CA LEU A 90 8.86 1.09 1.84
C LEU A 90 10.39 1.01 1.89
N PRO A 91 11.12 2.07 1.52
CA PRO A 91 12.58 2.11 1.67
C PRO A 91 13.02 1.83 3.11
N GLU A 92 14.29 1.44 3.31
CA GLU A 92 14.81 1.06 4.62
C GLU A 92 14.52 2.08 5.73
N TRP A 93 14.72 3.37 5.43
CA TRP A 93 14.45 4.46 6.39
C TRP A 93 12.98 4.64 6.74
N VAL A 94 12.05 4.10 5.92
CA VAL A 94 10.61 4.08 6.18
C VAL A 94 10.26 2.86 7.03
N VAL A 95 10.67 1.67 6.58
CA VAL A 95 10.27 0.42 7.22
C VAL A 95 10.79 0.30 8.65
N ARG A 96 11.96 0.88 8.94
CA ARG A 96 12.53 0.92 10.30
C ARG A 96 11.70 1.75 11.28
N GLU A 97 11.13 2.86 10.82
CA GLU A 97 10.34 3.76 11.67
C GLU A 97 8.91 3.22 11.92
N LEU A 98 8.37 2.42 10.99
CA LEU A 98 6.96 2.00 11.04
C LEU A 98 6.65 0.90 12.07
N ARG A 99 7.66 0.19 12.62
CA ARG A 99 7.48 -0.91 13.59
C ARG A 99 6.44 -1.95 13.13
N VAL A 100 6.55 -2.40 11.89
CA VAL A 100 5.57 -3.30 11.28
C VAL A 100 5.60 -4.66 11.94
N SER A 101 4.46 -5.18 12.39
CA SER A 101 4.27 -6.54 12.91
C SER A 101 3.76 -7.51 11.84
N MET A 102 2.93 -7.02 10.90
CA MET A 102 2.37 -7.84 9.83
C MET A 102 2.31 -7.10 8.50
N PHE A 103 2.59 -7.82 7.43
CA PHE A 103 2.34 -7.39 6.06
C PHE A 103 1.12 -8.15 5.50
N PHE A 104 0.10 -7.44 5.07
CA PHE A 104 -1.01 -7.99 4.30
C PHE A 104 -0.87 -7.60 2.84
N LEU A 105 -0.73 -8.57 1.97
CA LEU A 105 -0.66 -8.38 0.53
C LEU A 105 -1.95 -8.87 -0.11
N LEU A 106 -2.78 -7.92 -0.55
CA LEU A 106 -4.04 -8.21 -1.21
C LEU A 106 -3.78 -8.47 -2.69
N GLU A 107 -4.29 -9.60 -3.18
CA GLU A 107 -4.11 -10.08 -4.55
C GLU A 107 -5.44 -10.50 -5.16
N ALA A 108 -5.52 -10.48 -6.49
CA ALA A 108 -6.62 -11.03 -7.28
C ALA A 108 -6.07 -11.53 -8.62
N SER A 109 -6.88 -12.23 -9.43
CA SER A 109 -6.41 -12.59 -10.76
C SER A 109 -6.09 -11.34 -11.58
N SER A 110 -5.01 -11.37 -12.35
CA SER A 110 -4.57 -10.26 -13.22
C SER A 110 -5.67 -9.85 -14.19
N LYS A 111 -6.40 -10.82 -14.75
CA LYS A 111 -7.56 -10.59 -15.61
C LYS A 111 -8.66 -9.77 -14.91
N LEU A 112 -9.03 -10.13 -13.68
CA LEU A 112 -10.04 -9.41 -12.91
C LEU A 112 -9.61 -7.96 -12.63
N ILE A 113 -8.35 -7.76 -12.25
CA ILE A 113 -7.79 -6.43 -12.00
C ILE A 113 -7.82 -5.59 -13.29
N TRP A 114 -7.40 -6.18 -14.41
CA TRP A 114 -7.40 -5.52 -15.70
C TRP A 114 -8.82 -5.12 -16.16
N GLU A 115 -9.81 -6.00 -16.02
CA GLU A 115 -11.22 -5.70 -16.31
C GLU A 115 -11.75 -4.55 -15.44
N ARG A 116 -11.43 -4.53 -14.16
CA ARG A 116 -11.80 -3.45 -13.23
C ARG A 116 -11.17 -2.12 -13.64
N ARG A 117 -9.87 -2.13 -14.00
CA ARG A 117 -9.18 -0.91 -14.46
C ARG A 117 -9.77 -0.34 -15.73
N LYS A 118 -10.18 -1.19 -16.68
CA LYS A 118 -10.85 -0.76 -17.90
C LYS A 118 -12.20 -0.09 -17.66
N LYS A 119 -12.94 -0.52 -16.65
CA LYS A 119 -14.25 0.02 -16.30
C LYS A 119 -14.16 1.30 -15.46
N ASP A 120 -13.01 1.64 -14.91
CA ASP A 120 -12.82 2.80 -14.03
C ASP A 120 -12.35 4.03 -14.85
N PRO A 121 -13.25 5.01 -15.13
CA PRO A 121 -12.91 6.17 -15.95
C PRO A 121 -11.89 7.10 -15.29
N THR A 122 -11.67 6.98 -13.98
CA THR A 122 -10.71 7.79 -13.24
C THR A 122 -9.27 7.32 -13.44
N ARG A 123 -9.06 6.10 -14.00
CA ARG A 123 -7.76 5.44 -14.17
C ARG A 123 -7.19 5.54 -15.58
N VAL A 124 -7.27 6.72 -16.18
CA VAL A 124 -6.75 6.96 -17.56
C VAL A 124 -5.26 6.59 -17.72
N ARG A 125 -4.51 6.54 -16.62
CA ARG A 125 -3.06 6.26 -16.63
C ARG A 125 -2.69 4.79 -16.51
N ASP A 126 -3.61 3.93 -16.06
CA ASP A 126 -3.34 2.50 -15.79
C ASP A 126 -3.61 1.67 -17.05
N LYS A 127 -2.70 1.74 -18.04
CA LYS A 127 -2.77 0.99 -19.29
C LYS A 127 -2.02 -0.34 -19.26
N ASP A 128 -1.72 -0.88 -18.08
CA ASP A 128 -0.99 -2.13 -17.93
C ASP A 128 -1.77 -3.30 -18.58
N THR A 129 -1.04 -4.23 -19.19
CA THR A 129 -1.58 -5.51 -19.66
C THR A 129 -1.83 -6.46 -18.50
N GLU A 130 -2.49 -7.60 -18.74
CA GLU A 130 -2.68 -8.63 -17.72
C GLU A 130 -1.34 -9.18 -17.23
N GLU A 131 -0.37 -9.36 -18.13
CA GLU A 131 0.98 -9.84 -17.83
C GLU A 131 1.74 -8.84 -16.95
N GLU A 132 1.64 -7.54 -17.24
CA GLU A 132 2.28 -6.49 -16.44
C GLU A 132 1.67 -6.37 -15.04
N ILE A 133 0.37 -6.63 -14.90
CA ILE A 133 -0.31 -6.70 -13.60
C ILE A 133 0.19 -7.89 -12.80
N GLU A 134 0.31 -9.08 -13.44
CA GLU A 134 0.82 -10.28 -12.80
C GLU A 134 2.28 -10.11 -12.36
N GLU A 135 3.12 -9.53 -13.23
CA GLU A 135 4.50 -9.17 -12.89
C GLU A 135 4.53 -8.26 -11.66
N HIS A 136 3.70 -7.19 -11.64
CA HIS A 136 3.68 -6.26 -10.51
C HIS A 136 3.22 -6.95 -9.21
N GLN A 137 2.25 -7.86 -9.25
CA GLN A 137 1.86 -8.66 -8.09
C GLN A 137 3.02 -9.53 -7.60
N SER A 138 3.74 -10.18 -8.52
CA SER A 138 4.92 -11.00 -8.19
C SER A 138 6.03 -10.16 -7.55
N VAL A 139 6.32 -8.99 -8.11
CA VAL A 139 7.31 -8.06 -7.54
C VAL A 139 6.89 -7.58 -6.15
N ASN A 140 5.61 -7.31 -5.91
CA ASN A 140 5.11 -6.98 -4.58
C ASN A 140 5.37 -8.10 -3.56
N ARG A 141 5.24 -9.37 -3.96
CA ARG A 141 5.58 -10.52 -3.10
C ARG A 141 7.06 -10.53 -2.73
N TYR A 142 7.95 -10.29 -3.71
CA TYR A 142 9.39 -10.24 -3.46
C TYR A 142 9.77 -9.13 -2.47
N TYR A 143 9.21 -7.93 -2.65
CA TYR A 143 9.43 -6.83 -1.71
C TYR A 143 8.85 -7.11 -0.32
N ALA A 144 7.66 -7.68 -0.23
CA ALA A 144 7.03 -8.03 1.06
C ALA A 144 7.90 -9.01 1.86
N VAL A 145 8.44 -10.05 1.19
CA VAL A 145 9.36 -11.01 1.81
C VAL A 145 10.68 -10.32 2.23
N ALA A 146 11.24 -9.46 1.39
CA ALA A 146 12.43 -8.70 1.73
C ALA A 146 12.20 -7.81 2.97
N TYR A 147 11.08 -7.10 3.03
CA TYR A 147 10.74 -6.28 4.21
C TYR A 147 10.52 -7.13 5.47
N SER A 148 9.93 -8.32 5.34
CA SER A 148 9.79 -9.28 6.43
C SER A 148 11.14 -9.66 7.04
N VAL A 149 12.17 -9.89 6.21
CA VAL A 149 13.53 -10.18 6.67
C VAL A 149 14.11 -9.04 7.51
N PHE A 150 13.84 -7.78 7.11
CA PHE A 150 14.33 -6.60 7.84
C PHE A 150 13.59 -6.33 9.15
N THR A 151 12.30 -6.67 9.22
CA THR A 151 11.43 -6.27 10.34
C THR A 151 11.14 -7.41 11.30
N GLY A 152 11.29 -8.67 10.86
CA GLY A 152 10.76 -9.84 11.58
C GLY A 152 9.23 -9.99 11.46
N ALA A 153 8.55 -9.09 10.73
CA ALA A 153 7.11 -9.13 10.54
C ALA A 153 6.67 -10.32 9.68
N THR A 154 5.49 -10.85 9.94
CA THR A 154 4.89 -11.91 9.11
C THR A 154 4.34 -11.36 7.79
N VAL A 155 4.24 -12.20 6.75
CA VAL A 155 3.64 -11.85 5.47
C VAL A 155 2.41 -12.73 5.23
N ASN A 156 1.27 -12.09 5.03
CA ASN A 156 -0.01 -12.74 4.76
C ASN A 156 -0.48 -12.40 3.34
N PHE A 157 -0.58 -13.41 2.48
CA PHE A 157 -1.14 -13.28 1.13
C PHE A 157 -2.64 -13.51 1.18
N ILE A 158 -3.41 -12.50 0.81
CA ILE A 158 -4.88 -12.49 0.90
C ILE A 158 -5.47 -12.36 -0.50
N THR A 159 -6.20 -13.40 -0.93
CA THR A 159 -6.91 -13.35 -2.22
C THR A 159 -8.24 -12.64 -2.06
N ASN A 160 -8.46 -11.59 -2.87
CA ASN A 160 -9.74 -10.89 -2.98
C ASN A 160 -10.58 -11.49 -4.11
N ILE A 161 -11.54 -12.31 -3.75
CA ILE A 161 -12.46 -12.97 -4.68
C ILE A 161 -13.49 -11.94 -5.16
N GLU A 162 -13.84 -12.00 -6.46
CA GLU A 162 -14.84 -11.10 -7.03
C GLU A 162 -16.20 -11.22 -6.34
N GLY A 163 -16.80 -10.08 -6.02
CA GLY A 163 -18.09 -10.01 -5.32
C GLY A 163 -18.06 -10.44 -3.85
N MET A 164 -16.90 -10.86 -3.32
CA MET A 164 -16.77 -11.38 -1.96
C MET A 164 -15.64 -10.70 -1.15
N PRO A 165 -15.60 -9.36 -1.06
CA PRO A 165 -14.54 -8.66 -0.33
C PRO A 165 -14.53 -8.97 1.17
N ASP A 166 -15.68 -9.36 1.73
CA ASP A 166 -15.82 -9.78 3.13
C ASP A 166 -14.93 -10.98 3.48
N ILE A 167 -14.72 -11.91 2.55
CA ILE A 167 -13.85 -13.07 2.78
C ILE A 167 -12.41 -12.61 3.02
N ALA A 168 -11.92 -11.69 2.19
CA ALA A 168 -10.58 -11.13 2.36
C ALA A 168 -10.48 -10.29 3.64
N ALA A 169 -11.49 -9.46 3.92
CA ALA A 169 -11.54 -8.64 5.12
C ALA A 169 -11.56 -9.48 6.40
N ASN A 170 -12.40 -10.53 6.45
CA ASN A 170 -12.49 -11.42 7.61
C ASN A 170 -11.18 -12.15 7.89
N LYS A 171 -10.42 -12.57 6.86
CA LYS A 171 -9.09 -13.15 7.06
C LYS A 171 -8.15 -12.16 7.74
N ILE A 172 -8.15 -10.90 7.30
CA ILE A 172 -7.33 -9.84 7.92
C ILE A 172 -7.76 -9.61 9.37
N ILE A 173 -9.06 -9.47 9.61
CA ILE A 173 -9.61 -9.28 10.98
C ILE A 173 -9.23 -10.42 11.91
N MET A 174 -9.26 -11.66 11.41
CA MET A 174 -8.87 -12.83 12.21
C MET A 174 -7.38 -12.82 12.57
N GLU A 175 -6.51 -12.41 11.65
CA GLU A 175 -5.08 -12.30 11.95
C GLU A 175 -4.79 -11.18 12.95
N LEU A 176 -5.45 -10.02 12.82
CA LEU A 176 -5.30 -8.90 13.76
C LEU A 176 -5.80 -9.21 15.17
N LYS A 177 -6.69 -10.17 15.35
CA LYS A 177 -7.18 -10.60 16.68
C LYS A 177 -6.27 -11.61 17.39
N LYS A 178 -5.23 -12.11 16.71
CA LYS A 178 -4.26 -13.06 17.31
C LYS A 178 -3.12 -12.36 18.04
N GLU A 179 -2.99 -11.05 17.84
CA GLU A 179 -2.06 -10.19 18.60
C GLU A 179 -2.68 -9.78 19.92
#